data_7db65d0e73c0008e582a3ea88633e13b
#
_entry.id   7db65d0e73c0008e582a3ea88633e13b
#
_cell.length_a   1.000
_cell.length_b   1.000
_cell.length_c   1.000
_cell.angle_alpha   90.00
_cell.angle_beta   90.00
_cell.angle_gamma   90.00
#
_symmetry.space_group_name_H-M   'P 1'
#
loop_
_entity.id
_entity.type
_entity.pdbx_description
1 polymer ?
#
loop_
_entity_poly.entity_id
_entity_poly.type
_entity_poly.pdbx_seq_one_letter_code
_entity_poly.pdbx_strand_id
1 'polypeptide(L)'
;MGKPQQRAIQLTTSSSARLRFYGINLGVPVFFALLVFVTFDLTTIDRQLTDLFFDSTAGVFPIGQSHLFENITHRWARILPNWTGELAIIGAVLSFVWPLLEKYDDSRLARRLTGSRLGTCLRFARRHRLDFFFVIVAFALSTGMIHYLKSHTSVYCPVETTLYGGSQAHIEWFRNFNLLHEAGAGRCWPGGHASSAFSLLALYFVARRYCWQHSKILLAVILLLGMIYGTTRVLQGWHFMSHTFWAGIVVWLSTLLVALCFYGRSSLQQPIRQAAAVNRPDAFVTQPADSLAADARSAG
;
A
#
# COMPACT_ATOMS: atom_id res chain seq x y z
N MET A 1 20.93 11.08 37.60
CA MET A 1 19.93 11.79 36.81
C MET A 1 18.55 11.49 37.40
N GLY A 2 17.80 12.54 37.79
CA GLY A 2 16.51 12.36 38.49
C GLY A 2 15.39 11.91 37.57
N LYS A 3 14.39 11.17 38.11
CA LYS A 3 13.19 10.68 37.41
C LYS A 3 12.48 11.71 36.48
N PRO A 4 12.38 13.03 36.82
CA PRO A 4 11.76 14.01 35.95
C PRO A 4 12.55 14.28 34.66
N GLN A 5 13.88 14.22 34.72
CA GLN A 5 14.73 14.47 33.55
C GLN A 5 14.70 13.32 32.56
N GLN A 6 14.62 12.07 33.04
CA GLN A 6 14.38 10.88 32.18
C GLN A 6 12.99 10.93 31.53
N ARG A 7 11.97 11.37 32.26
CA ARG A 7 10.60 11.50 31.73
C ARG A 7 10.49 12.61 30.66
N ALA A 8 11.20 13.72 30.84
CA ALA A 8 11.26 14.79 29.85
C ALA A 8 11.97 14.34 28.56
N ILE A 9 13.10 13.61 28.67
CA ILE A 9 13.83 13.06 27.53
C ILE A 9 12.98 12.01 26.78
N GLN A 10 12.26 11.14 27.48
CA GLN A 10 11.35 10.16 26.86
C GLN A 10 10.16 10.83 26.14
N LEU A 11 9.62 11.92 26.70
CA LEU A 11 8.53 12.67 26.09
C LEU A 11 8.98 13.40 24.82
N THR A 12 10.15 14.01 24.83
CA THR A 12 10.70 14.73 23.67
C THR A 12 11.09 13.79 22.53
N THR A 13 11.71 12.64 22.83
CA THR A 13 12.04 11.62 21.82
C THR A 13 10.79 10.99 21.21
N SER A 14 9.73 10.77 22.01
CA SER A 14 8.44 10.27 21.52
C SER A 14 7.74 11.30 20.63
N SER A 15 7.82 12.60 20.94
CA SER A 15 7.21 13.67 20.14
C SER A 15 7.92 13.83 18.78
N SER A 16 9.25 13.87 18.76
CA SER A 16 10.02 13.99 17.52
C SER A 16 9.84 12.77 16.59
N ALA A 17 9.76 11.57 17.15
CA ALA A 17 9.47 10.37 16.38
C ALA A 17 8.05 10.40 15.77
N ARG A 18 7.07 10.94 16.51
CA ARG A 18 5.71 11.15 16.02
C ARG A 18 5.67 12.12 14.85
N LEU A 19 6.28 13.28 15.02
CA LEU A 19 6.33 14.32 13.98
C LEU A 19 6.99 13.78 12.71
N ARG A 20 8.11 13.07 12.84
CA ARG A 20 8.79 12.43 11.71
C ARG A 20 7.91 11.39 10.99
N PHE A 21 7.17 10.57 11.74
CA PHE A 21 6.27 9.59 11.13
C PHE A 21 5.19 10.26 10.27
N TYR A 22 4.46 11.22 10.82
CA TYR A 22 3.41 11.93 10.09
C TYR A 22 3.99 12.83 9.00
N GLY A 23 5.15 13.46 9.22
CA GLY A 23 5.83 14.23 8.20
C GLY A 23 6.16 13.39 6.95
N ILE A 24 6.64 12.16 7.15
CA ILE A 24 6.96 11.27 6.02
C ILE A 24 5.69 10.65 5.40
N ASN A 25 4.78 10.10 6.23
CA ASN A 25 3.69 9.27 5.68
C ASN A 25 2.45 10.09 5.28
N LEU A 26 2.29 11.30 5.81
CA LEU A 26 1.19 12.20 5.46
C LEU A 26 1.72 13.48 4.80
N GLY A 27 2.74 14.12 5.37
CA GLY A 27 3.27 15.38 4.86
C GLY A 27 3.87 15.27 3.46
N VAL A 28 4.69 14.23 3.20
CA VAL A 28 5.26 14.00 1.85
C VAL A 28 4.16 13.74 0.81
N PRO A 29 3.18 12.84 1.01
CA PRO A 29 2.09 12.66 0.05
C PRO A 29 1.23 13.91 -0.16
N VAL A 30 0.94 14.69 0.89
CA VAL A 30 0.19 15.96 0.76
C VAL A 30 1.00 17.00 -0.02
N PHE A 31 2.30 17.14 0.27
CA PHE A 31 3.18 18.02 -0.50
C PHE A 31 3.24 17.59 -1.97
N PHE A 32 3.36 16.29 -2.24
CA PHE A 32 3.36 15.75 -3.59
C PHE A 32 2.01 15.98 -4.30
N ALA A 33 0.88 15.86 -3.58
CA ALA A 33 -0.44 16.19 -4.10
C ALA A 33 -0.54 17.66 -4.53
N LEU A 34 -0.04 18.58 -3.70
CA LEU A 34 0.02 20.01 -4.04
C LEU A 34 0.93 20.26 -5.25
N LEU A 35 2.07 19.58 -5.32
CA LEU A 35 2.97 19.68 -6.47
C LEU A 35 2.29 19.19 -7.75
N VAL A 36 1.65 18.04 -7.73
CA VAL A 36 0.90 17.49 -8.88
C VAL A 36 -0.22 18.45 -9.29
N PHE A 37 -0.99 18.94 -8.33
CA PHE A 37 -2.07 19.89 -8.60
C PHE A 37 -1.58 21.16 -9.29
N VAL A 38 -0.51 21.78 -8.75
CA VAL A 38 0.02 23.03 -9.30
C VAL A 38 0.69 22.80 -10.66
N THR A 39 1.45 21.70 -10.84
CA THR A 39 2.24 21.50 -12.06
C THR A 39 1.45 20.86 -13.19
N PHE A 40 0.53 19.94 -12.90
CA PHE A 40 -0.19 19.18 -13.90
C PHE A 40 -1.64 19.68 -14.07
N ASP A 41 -2.40 19.81 -12.98
CA ASP A 41 -3.82 20.12 -13.07
C ASP A 41 -4.09 21.62 -13.36
N LEU A 42 -3.19 22.55 -12.93
CA LEU A 42 -3.32 24.00 -13.20
C LEU A 42 -2.55 24.48 -14.43
N THR A 43 -1.78 23.61 -15.10
CA THR A 43 -0.99 23.98 -16.28
C THR A 43 -1.31 23.08 -17.47
N THR A 44 -0.65 23.33 -18.60
CA THR A 44 -0.79 22.50 -19.80
C THR A 44 0.21 21.35 -19.89
N ILE A 45 1.00 21.09 -18.85
CA ILE A 45 2.06 20.07 -18.87
C ILE A 45 1.49 18.68 -19.12
N ASP A 46 0.38 18.35 -18.49
CA ASP A 46 -0.26 17.03 -18.64
C ASP A 46 -0.70 16.78 -20.08
N ARG A 47 -1.26 17.81 -20.72
CA ARG A 47 -1.62 17.79 -22.12
C ARG A 47 -0.36 17.68 -23.01
N GLN A 48 0.66 18.51 -22.79
CA GLN A 48 1.91 18.50 -23.56
C GLN A 48 2.59 17.13 -23.51
N LEU A 49 2.57 16.46 -22.36
CA LEU A 49 3.08 15.09 -22.23
C LEU A 49 2.27 14.08 -23.04
N THR A 50 0.96 14.23 -23.06
CA THR A 50 0.05 13.34 -23.82
C THR A 50 0.18 13.58 -25.33
N ASP A 51 0.37 14.84 -25.76
CA ASP A 51 0.59 15.22 -27.15
C ASP A 51 1.81 14.53 -27.78
N LEU A 52 2.84 14.18 -26.99
CA LEU A 52 4.00 13.44 -27.48
C LEU A 52 3.68 12.03 -28.02
N PHE A 53 2.54 11.48 -27.64
CA PHE A 53 2.13 10.11 -27.99
C PHE A 53 0.96 10.08 -28.96
N PHE A 54 0.42 11.25 -29.34
CA PHE A 54 -0.69 11.38 -30.28
C PHE A 54 -0.17 11.73 -31.68
N ASP A 55 -0.52 10.91 -32.66
CA ASP A 55 -0.30 11.22 -34.07
C ASP A 55 -1.41 12.11 -34.57
N SER A 56 -1.14 13.40 -34.67
CA SER A 56 -2.11 14.39 -35.15
C SER A 56 -2.48 14.23 -36.62
N THR A 57 -1.62 13.59 -37.43
CA THR A 57 -1.88 13.33 -38.86
C THR A 57 -2.88 12.20 -39.05
N ALA A 58 -2.68 11.11 -38.27
CA ALA A 58 -3.57 9.96 -38.30
C ALA A 58 -4.78 10.11 -37.35
N GLY A 59 -4.77 11.08 -36.43
CA GLY A 59 -5.82 11.30 -35.44
C GLY A 59 -5.92 10.18 -34.38
N VAL A 60 -4.83 9.52 -34.05
CA VAL A 60 -4.82 8.32 -33.19
C VAL A 60 -3.64 8.29 -32.23
N PHE A 61 -3.75 7.46 -31.21
CA PHE A 61 -2.62 7.02 -30.39
C PHE A 61 -2.08 5.70 -30.96
N PRO A 62 -0.93 5.67 -31.65
CA PRO A 62 -0.46 4.47 -32.38
C PRO A 62 -0.27 3.25 -31.47
N ILE A 63 0.22 3.47 -30.25
CA ILE A 63 0.41 2.38 -29.25
C ILE A 63 -0.93 1.84 -28.76
N GLY A 64 -1.98 2.66 -28.72
CA GLY A 64 -3.34 2.26 -28.34
C GLY A 64 -3.98 1.24 -29.26
N GLN A 65 -3.52 1.14 -30.51
CA GLN A 65 -4.02 0.18 -31.49
C GLN A 65 -3.33 -1.17 -31.43
N SER A 66 -2.26 -1.32 -30.64
CA SER A 66 -1.51 -2.58 -30.52
C SER A 66 -2.22 -3.58 -29.61
N HIS A 67 -2.84 -4.61 -30.18
CA HIS A 67 -3.43 -5.72 -29.40
C HIS A 67 -2.43 -6.44 -28.50
N LEU A 68 -1.19 -6.59 -28.93
CA LEU A 68 -0.14 -7.22 -28.12
C LEU A 68 0.17 -6.37 -26.88
N PHE A 69 0.35 -5.07 -27.09
CA PHE A 69 0.64 -4.13 -26.01
C PHE A 69 -0.53 -4.08 -25.01
N GLU A 70 -1.77 -4.05 -25.49
CA GLU A 70 -2.97 -4.09 -24.65
C GLU A 70 -3.04 -5.39 -23.82
N ASN A 71 -2.78 -6.55 -24.41
CA ASN A 71 -2.79 -7.82 -23.68
C ASN A 71 -1.73 -7.85 -22.56
N ILE A 72 -0.51 -7.40 -22.85
CA ILE A 72 0.58 -7.38 -21.86
C ILE A 72 0.24 -6.39 -20.73
N THR A 73 -0.14 -5.17 -21.08
CA THR A 73 -0.29 -4.08 -20.11
C THR A 73 -1.62 -4.12 -19.36
N HIS A 74 -2.65 -4.76 -19.93
CA HIS A 74 -3.98 -4.84 -19.31
C HIS A 74 -4.22 -6.17 -18.58
N ARG A 75 -3.94 -7.29 -19.24
CA ARG A 75 -4.22 -8.62 -18.65
C ARG A 75 -3.12 -9.06 -17.71
N TRP A 76 -1.86 -9.03 -18.14
CA TRP A 76 -0.75 -9.54 -17.32
C TRP A 76 -0.42 -8.61 -16.15
N ALA A 77 -0.59 -7.31 -16.34
CA ALA A 77 -0.38 -6.35 -15.27
C ALA A 77 -1.27 -6.60 -14.04
N ARG A 78 -2.48 -7.14 -14.23
CA ARG A 78 -3.41 -7.44 -13.13
C ARG A 78 -3.10 -8.72 -12.35
N ILE A 79 -2.25 -9.60 -12.88
CA ILE A 79 -1.96 -10.90 -12.27
C ILE A 79 -1.45 -10.72 -10.84
N LEU A 80 -0.42 -9.90 -10.66
CA LEU A 80 0.22 -9.74 -9.35
C LEU A 80 -0.70 -9.12 -8.29
N PRO A 81 -1.43 -8.00 -8.53
CA PRO A 81 -2.41 -7.49 -7.59
C PRO A 81 -3.54 -8.48 -7.29
N ASN A 82 -4.09 -9.14 -8.31
CA ASN A 82 -5.18 -10.10 -8.12
C ASN A 82 -4.74 -11.28 -7.25
N TRP A 83 -3.63 -11.91 -7.57
CA TRP A 83 -3.09 -13.01 -6.75
C TRP A 83 -2.80 -12.58 -5.31
N THR A 84 -2.33 -11.35 -5.11
CA THR A 84 -2.12 -10.84 -3.75
C THR A 84 -3.42 -10.76 -2.98
N GLY A 85 -4.49 -10.25 -3.60
CA GLY A 85 -5.81 -10.19 -2.99
C GLY A 85 -6.40 -11.59 -2.75
N GLU A 86 -6.32 -12.48 -3.73
CA GLU A 86 -6.80 -13.87 -3.63
C GLU A 86 -6.08 -14.65 -2.53
N LEU A 87 -4.75 -14.57 -2.48
CA LEU A 87 -3.95 -15.20 -1.42
C LEU A 87 -4.28 -14.63 -0.04
N ALA A 88 -4.56 -13.33 0.06
CA ALA A 88 -4.99 -12.73 1.32
C ALA A 88 -6.36 -13.29 1.76
N ILE A 89 -7.32 -13.43 0.84
CA ILE A 89 -8.64 -14.03 1.13
C ILE A 89 -8.49 -15.50 1.55
N ILE A 90 -7.74 -16.29 0.79
CA ILE A 90 -7.47 -17.70 1.11
C ILE A 90 -6.81 -17.81 2.49
N GLY A 91 -5.78 -17.00 2.76
CA GLY A 91 -5.09 -16.99 4.05
C GLY A 91 -6.00 -16.61 5.21
N ALA A 92 -6.88 -15.62 5.01
CA ALA A 92 -7.88 -15.22 6.00
C ALA A 92 -8.86 -16.38 6.31
N VAL A 93 -9.40 -17.03 5.29
CA VAL A 93 -10.31 -18.20 5.45
C VAL A 93 -9.59 -19.33 6.17
N LEU A 94 -8.41 -19.73 5.71
CA LEU A 94 -7.62 -20.80 6.31
C LEU A 94 -7.24 -20.51 7.77
N SER A 95 -7.14 -19.24 8.14
CA SER A 95 -6.83 -18.84 9.52
C SER A 95 -7.89 -19.28 10.55
N PHE A 96 -9.11 -19.58 10.11
CA PHE A 96 -10.18 -20.06 10.98
C PHE A 96 -10.21 -21.60 11.10
N VAL A 97 -9.53 -22.30 10.20
CA VAL A 97 -9.51 -23.78 10.22
C VAL A 97 -8.67 -24.32 11.38
N TRP A 98 -7.54 -23.66 11.69
CA TRP A 98 -6.65 -24.11 12.76
C TRP A 98 -7.33 -24.22 14.14
N PRO A 99 -8.10 -23.23 14.62
CA PRO A 99 -8.82 -23.34 15.90
C PRO A 99 -9.85 -24.48 15.92
N LEU A 100 -10.44 -24.79 14.77
CA LEU A 100 -11.35 -25.94 14.66
C LEU A 100 -10.61 -27.26 14.82
N LEU A 101 -9.42 -27.40 14.22
CA LEU A 101 -8.59 -28.60 14.39
C LEU A 101 -8.09 -28.75 15.83
N GLU A 102 -7.70 -27.66 16.49
CA GLU A 102 -7.32 -27.69 17.92
C GLU A 102 -8.47 -28.15 18.82
N LYS A 103 -9.71 -27.75 18.51
CA LYS A 103 -10.90 -28.17 19.29
C LYS A 103 -11.18 -29.65 19.18
N TYR A 104 -10.78 -30.30 18.08
CA TYR A 104 -11.01 -31.72 17.81
C TYR A 104 -9.72 -32.55 17.81
N ASP A 105 -8.71 -32.15 18.59
CA ASP A 105 -7.36 -32.73 18.59
C ASP A 105 -7.32 -34.22 19.00
N ASP A 106 -8.32 -34.72 19.70
CA ASP A 106 -8.46 -36.14 20.06
C ASP A 106 -8.72 -37.05 18.83
N SER A 107 -9.13 -36.52 17.68
CA SER A 107 -9.36 -37.28 16.49
C SER A 107 -8.04 -37.68 15.79
N ARG A 108 -7.97 -38.93 15.29
CA ARG A 108 -6.82 -39.40 14.50
C ARG A 108 -6.57 -38.54 13.26
N LEU A 109 -7.63 -37.97 12.69
CA LEU A 109 -7.56 -37.09 11.51
C LEU A 109 -6.92 -35.75 11.88
N ALA A 110 -7.37 -35.12 12.96
CA ALA A 110 -6.80 -33.83 13.41
C ALA A 110 -5.30 -33.98 13.72
N ARG A 111 -4.89 -35.03 14.42
CA ARG A 111 -3.46 -35.31 14.70
C ARG A 111 -2.62 -35.51 13.44
N ARG A 112 -3.13 -36.18 12.42
CA ARG A 112 -2.43 -36.32 11.13
C ARG A 112 -2.33 -34.99 10.39
N LEU A 113 -3.38 -34.18 10.39
CA LEU A 113 -3.40 -32.87 9.73
C LEU A 113 -2.46 -31.87 10.42
N THR A 114 -2.46 -31.81 11.77
CA THR A 114 -1.62 -30.89 12.54
C THR A 114 -0.13 -31.20 12.37
N GLY A 115 0.26 -32.45 12.21
CA GLY A 115 1.65 -32.89 11.95
C GLY A 115 2.10 -32.75 10.50
N SER A 116 1.21 -32.43 9.57
CA SER A 116 1.50 -32.34 8.14
C SER A 116 1.97 -30.94 7.68
N ARG A 117 2.42 -30.85 6.40
CA ARG A 117 2.69 -29.56 5.75
C ARG A 117 1.47 -28.64 5.75
N LEU A 118 0.26 -29.22 5.61
CA LEU A 118 -0.99 -28.46 5.70
C LEU A 118 -1.16 -27.84 7.09
N GLY A 119 -0.89 -28.58 8.16
CA GLY A 119 -0.93 -28.04 9.51
C GLY A 119 0.04 -26.88 9.73
N THR A 120 1.21 -26.93 9.09
CA THR A 120 2.16 -25.79 9.11
C THR A 120 1.59 -24.56 8.39
N CYS A 121 0.96 -24.74 7.22
CA CYS A 121 0.28 -23.66 6.51
C CYS A 121 -0.89 -23.06 7.33
N LEU A 122 -1.69 -23.90 7.98
CA LEU A 122 -2.81 -23.45 8.81
C LEU A 122 -2.34 -22.67 10.04
N ARG A 123 -1.27 -23.12 10.70
CA ARG A 123 -0.63 -22.34 11.81
C ARG A 123 -0.10 -21.02 11.33
N PHE A 124 0.57 -20.99 10.18
CA PHE A 124 1.03 -19.75 9.55
C PHE A 124 -0.15 -18.81 9.28
N ALA A 125 -1.21 -19.32 8.66
CA ALA A 125 -2.41 -18.54 8.36
C ALA A 125 -3.03 -17.96 9.64
N ARG A 126 -3.16 -18.74 10.71
CA ARG A 126 -3.65 -18.27 12.01
C ARG A 126 -2.76 -17.17 12.59
N ARG A 127 -1.43 -17.36 12.58
CA ARG A 127 -0.46 -16.41 13.12
C ARG A 127 -0.51 -15.06 12.41
N HIS A 128 -0.72 -15.08 11.10
CA HIS A 128 -0.75 -13.91 10.23
C HIS A 128 -2.19 -13.44 9.88
N ARG A 129 -3.21 -13.90 10.62
CA ARG A 129 -4.61 -13.55 10.36
C ARG A 129 -4.82 -12.04 10.21
N LEU A 130 -4.26 -11.25 11.11
CA LEU A 130 -4.40 -9.80 11.10
C LEU A 130 -3.83 -9.18 9.82
N ASP A 131 -2.75 -9.74 9.29
CA ASP A 131 -2.12 -9.23 8.07
C ASP A 131 -2.95 -9.54 6.83
N PHE A 132 -3.56 -10.74 6.77
CA PHE A 132 -4.48 -11.08 5.68
C PHE A 132 -5.71 -10.16 5.67
N PHE A 133 -6.34 -9.93 6.83
CA PHE A 133 -7.47 -9.00 6.93
C PHE A 133 -7.05 -7.57 6.61
N PHE A 134 -5.88 -7.15 7.04
CA PHE A 134 -5.34 -5.83 6.68
C PHE A 134 -5.22 -5.68 5.16
N VAL A 135 -4.62 -6.64 4.46
CA VAL A 135 -4.47 -6.60 2.99
C VAL A 135 -5.84 -6.53 2.32
N ILE A 136 -6.81 -7.36 2.72
CA ILE A 136 -8.17 -7.36 2.17
C ILE A 136 -8.83 -5.99 2.34
N VAL A 137 -8.82 -5.44 3.55
CA VAL A 137 -9.46 -4.14 3.84
C VAL A 137 -8.73 -2.99 3.14
N ALA A 138 -7.40 -3.01 3.06
CA ALA A 138 -6.61 -2.02 2.34
C ALA A 138 -6.93 -2.03 0.83
N PHE A 139 -7.02 -3.21 0.20
CA PHE A 139 -7.42 -3.36 -1.20
C PHE A 139 -8.85 -2.88 -1.42
N ALA A 140 -9.79 -3.30 -0.57
CA ALA A 140 -11.20 -2.91 -0.67
C ALA A 140 -11.38 -1.39 -0.54
N LEU A 141 -10.75 -0.77 0.48
CA LEU A 141 -10.84 0.68 0.69
C LEU A 141 -10.20 1.45 -0.47
N SER A 142 -9.00 1.06 -0.90
CA SER A 142 -8.29 1.72 -2.00
C SER A 142 -9.09 1.63 -3.30
N THR A 143 -9.60 0.45 -3.64
CA THR A 143 -10.43 0.26 -4.85
C THR A 143 -11.74 1.03 -4.74
N GLY A 144 -12.39 1.00 -3.57
CA GLY A 144 -13.62 1.73 -3.30
C GLY A 144 -13.45 3.25 -3.44
N MET A 145 -12.34 3.81 -2.91
CA MET A 145 -12.01 5.23 -3.04
C MET A 145 -11.76 5.64 -4.48
N ILE A 146 -11.00 4.84 -5.24
CA ILE A 146 -10.77 5.10 -6.67
C ILE A 146 -12.11 5.05 -7.44
N HIS A 147 -12.95 4.07 -7.17
CA HIS A 147 -14.26 3.94 -7.83
C HIS A 147 -15.19 5.13 -7.47
N TYR A 148 -15.23 5.49 -6.20
CA TYR A 148 -15.98 6.65 -5.71
C TYR A 148 -15.55 7.94 -6.44
N LEU A 149 -14.25 8.23 -6.46
CA LEU A 149 -13.73 9.43 -7.13
C LEU A 149 -14.03 9.44 -8.65
N LYS A 150 -13.93 8.28 -9.31
CA LYS A 150 -14.30 8.15 -10.72
C LYS A 150 -15.75 8.52 -11.01
N SER A 151 -16.68 8.11 -10.14
CA SER A 151 -18.10 8.41 -10.33
C SER A 151 -18.45 9.86 -9.96
N HIS A 152 -17.65 10.51 -9.12
CA HIS A 152 -17.94 11.85 -8.61
C HIS A 152 -17.16 12.98 -9.28
N THR A 153 -16.33 12.68 -10.31
CA THR A 153 -15.56 13.69 -11.06
C THR A 153 -15.95 13.80 -12.52
N SER A 154 -16.54 12.77 -13.12
CA SER A 154 -16.97 12.72 -14.53
C SER A 154 -15.90 13.19 -15.53
N VAL A 155 -14.65 12.77 -15.33
CA VAL A 155 -13.54 13.08 -16.23
C VAL A 155 -13.49 12.05 -17.35
N TYR A 156 -13.45 12.53 -18.59
CA TYR A 156 -13.26 11.69 -19.77
C TYR A 156 -11.79 11.41 -20.04
N CYS A 157 -11.51 10.27 -20.66
CA CYS A 157 -10.15 9.91 -21.04
C CYS A 157 -9.67 10.75 -22.23
N PRO A 158 -8.35 11.00 -22.39
CA PRO A 158 -7.84 11.78 -23.52
C PRO A 158 -8.44 11.39 -24.87
N VAL A 159 -8.43 10.10 -25.21
CA VAL A 159 -8.96 9.55 -26.47
C VAL A 159 -10.45 9.84 -26.69
N GLU A 160 -11.22 10.09 -25.63
CA GLU A 160 -12.65 10.42 -25.72
C GLU A 160 -12.89 11.92 -25.91
N THR A 161 -11.87 12.75 -25.68
CA THR A 161 -12.02 14.23 -25.72
C THR A 161 -11.80 14.81 -27.11
N THR A 162 -12.41 15.99 -27.34
CA THR A 162 -12.21 16.77 -28.56
C THR A 162 -10.76 17.20 -28.78
N LEU A 163 -9.90 17.12 -27.75
CA LEU A 163 -8.46 17.37 -27.89
C LEU A 163 -7.76 16.35 -28.79
N TYR A 164 -8.29 15.12 -28.84
CA TYR A 164 -7.67 13.97 -29.51
C TYR A 164 -8.64 13.23 -30.42
N GLY A 165 -9.59 13.98 -31.04
CA GLY A 165 -10.52 13.45 -32.03
C GLY A 165 -11.78 12.79 -31.46
N GLY A 166 -11.95 12.75 -30.13
CA GLY A 166 -13.19 12.31 -29.48
C GLY A 166 -14.29 13.36 -29.52
N SER A 167 -15.44 13.08 -28.90
CA SER A 167 -16.63 13.94 -28.90
C SER A 167 -16.87 14.68 -27.57
N GLN A 168 -16.15 14.36 -26.51
CA GLN A 168 -16.39 14.88 -25.18
C GLN A 168 -15.51 16.10 -24.87
N ALA A 169 -16.07 17.06 -24.12
CA ALA A 169 -15.27 18.18 -23.63
C ALA A 169 -14.24 17.74 -22.60
N HIS A 170 -13.02 18.25 -22.70
CA HIS A 170 -12.04 18.08 -21.65
C HIS A 170 -12.40 18.97 -20.46
N ILE A 171 -12.57 18.37 -19.28
CA ILE A 171 -12.88 19.07 -18.02
C ILE A 171 -11.95 18.53 -16.95
N GLU A 172 -11.32 19.44 -16.23
CA GLU A 172 -10.47 19.09 -15.09
C GLU A 172 -11.30 18.53 -13.93
N TRP A 173 -10.75 17.54 -13.22
CA TRP A 173 -11.45 16.82 -12.15
C TRP A 173 -12.00 17.77 -11.06
N PHE A 174 -11.26 18.80 -10.68
CA PHE A 174 -11.64 19.73 -9.60
C PHE A 174 -12.76 20.72 -10.00
N ARG A 175 -13.04 20.88 -11.30
CA ARG A 175 -14.12 21.72 -11.79
C ARG A 175 -15.47 21.01 -11.78
N ASN A 176 -15.46 19.68 -11.80
CA ASN A 176 -16.66 18.87 -11.88
C ASN A 176 -16.83 17.91 -10.69
N PHE A 177 -16.07 18.12 -9.62
CA PHE A 177 -16.12 17.26 -8.44
C PHE A 177 -17.38 17.51 -7.61
N ASN A 178 -18.18 16.45 -7.40
CA ASN A 178 -19.38 16.50 -6.57
C ASN A 178 -19.33 15.39 -5.53
N LEU A 179 -19.32 15.76 -4.24
CA LEU A 179 -19.24 14.80 -3.13
C LEU A 179 -20.50 13.97 -2.91
N LEU A 180 -21.68 14.47 -3.32
CA LEU A 180 -22.95 13.88 -2.93
C LEU A 180 -23.65 13.12 -4.07
N HIS A 181 -23.36 13.49 -5.32
CA HIS A 181 -24.02 12.95 -6.51
C HIS A 181 -22.99 12.55 -7.56
N GLU A 182 -23.30 11.54 -8.35
CA GLU A 182 -22.51 11.21 -9.52
C GLU A 182 -22.46 12.41 -10.48
N ALA A 183 -21.25 12.78 -10.90
CA ALA A 183 -21.03 14.00 -11.68
C ALA A 183 -21.35 13.84 -13.18
N GLY A 184 -21.56 12.61 -13.68
CA GLY A 184 -21.82 12.30 -15.07
C GLY A 184 -21.17 10.98 -15.53
N ALA A 185 -21.01 10.77 -16.85
CA ALA A 185 -20.61 9.49 -17.44
C ALA A 185 -19.09 9.24 -17.45
N GLY A 186 -18.24 10.27 -17.43
CA GLY A 186 -16.79 10.12 -17.46
C GLY A 186 -16.25 9.36 -16.23
N ARG A 187 -15.30 8.45 -16.44
CA ARG A 187 -14.74 7.58 -15.39
C ARG A 187 -13.21 7.46 -15.45
N CYS A 188 -12.54 8.49 -15.98
CA CYS A 188 -11.12 8.41 -16.25
C CYS A 188 -10.23 8.76 -15.06
N TRP A 189 -10.61 9.69 -14.20
CA TRP A 189 -9.81 10.13 -13.06
C TRP A 189 -10.34 9.56 -11.73
N PRO A 190 -9.44 9.06 -10.83
CA PRO A 190 -8.01 8.78 -10.99
C PRO A 190 -7.72 7.50 -11.79
N GLY A 191 -6.43 7.24 -12.10
CA GLY A 191 -6.00 6.12 -12.94
C GLY A 191 -6.25 4.73 -12.33
N GLY A 192 -7.17 3.94 -12.89
CA GLY A 192 -7.55 2.64 -12.34
C GLY A 192 -6.48 1.56 -12.47
N HIS A 193 -5.71 1.52 -13.56
CA HIS A 193 -4.62 0.57 -13.76
C HIS A 193 -3.45 0.85 -12.81
N ALA A 194 -3.05 2.10 -12.69
CA ALA A 194 -2.03 2.52 -11.73
C ALA A 194 -2.44 2.17 -10.29
N SER A 195 -3.71 2.39 -9.92
CA SER A 195 -4.21 2.09 -8.58
C SER A 195 -4.16 0.60 -8.24
N SER A 196 -4.36 -0.30 -9.23
CA SER A 196 -4.24 -1.74 -9.00
C SER A 196 -2.80 -2.15 -8.63
N ALA A 197 -1.79 -1.57 -9.27
CA ALA A 197 -0.40 -1.79 -8.89
C ALA A 197 -0.07 -1.15 -7.54
N PHE A 198 -0.50 0.09 -7.30
CA PHE A 198 -0.29 0.77 -6.04
C PHE A 198 -1.00 0.09 -4.86
N SER A 199 -2.06 -0.70 -5.07
CA SER A 199 -2.69 -1.46 -3.98
C SER A 199 -1.72 -2.41 -3.27
N LEU A 200 -0.64 -2.86 -3.96
CA LEU A 200 0.45 -3.63 -3.36
C LEU A 200 1.20 -2.87 -2.24
N LEU A 201 0.97 -1.56 -2.05
CA LEU A 201 1.45 -0.81 -0.89
C LEU A 201 1.00 -1.44 0.44
N ALA A 202 -0.07 -2.22 0.44
CA ALA A 202 -0.44 -3.02 1.61
C ALA A 202 0.70 -3.95 2.03
N LEU A 203 1.42 -4.59 1.09
CA LEU A 203 2.57 -5.45 1.40
C LEU A 203 3.74 -4.66 2.02
N TYR A 204 3.94 -3.41 1.60
CA TYR A 204 4.93 -2.54 2.22
C TYR A 204 4.61 -2.28 3.69
N PHE A 205 3.35 -2.02 4.06
CA PHE A 205 2.98 -1.78 5.46
C PHE A 205 3.07 -3.06 6.31
N VAL A 206 2.77 -4.23 5.74
CA VAL A 206 3.06 -5.52 6.38
C VAL A 206 4.57 -5.67 6.62
N ALA A 207 5.39 -5.42 5.60
CA ALA A 207 6.85 -5.48 5.73
C ALA A 207 7.39 -4.50 6.79
N ARG A 208 6.83 -3.29 6.88
CA ARG A 208 7.15 -2.29 7.91
C ARG A 208 6.80 -2.77 9.31
N ARG A 209 5.65 -3.39 9.50
CA ARG A 209 5.24 -3.96 10.77
C ARG A 209 6.24 -5.00 11.29
N TYR A 210 6.77 -5.82 10.40
CA TYR A 210 7.77 -6.84 10.72
C TYR A 210 9.22 -6.31 10.69
N CYS A 211 9.41 -5.01 10.56
CA CYS A 211 10.73 -4.38 10.48
C CYS A 211 11.64 -5.02 9.41
N TRP A 212 11.04 -5.50 8.30
CA TRP A 212 11.81 -6.16 7.25
C TRP A 212 12.81 -5.19 6.63
N GLN A 213 14.07 -5.59 6.60
CA GLN A 213 15.18 -4.72 6.16
C GLN A 213 15.04 -4.23 4.71
N HIS A 214 14.39 -5.00 3.83
CA HIS A 214 14.17 -4.65 2.44
C HIS A 214 12.83 -3.92 2.16
N SER A 215 12.12 -3.50 3.22
CA SER A 215 10.82 -2.83 3.06
C SER A 215 10.89 -1.57 2.17
N LYS A 216 12.01 -0.83 2.18
CA LYS A 216 12.20 0.34 1.31
C LYS A 216 12.39 -0.05 -0.16
N ILE A 217 13.08 -1.17 -0.42
CA ILE A 217 13.22 -1.71 -1.79
C ILE A 217 11.84 -2.14 -2.30
N LEU A 218 11.07 -2.85 -1.47
CA LEU A 218 9.70 -3.23 -1.80
C LEU A 218 8.85 -1.99 -2.14
N LEU A 219 8.94 -0.92 -1.34
CA LEU A 219 8.25 0.34 -1.63
C LEU A 219 8.66 0.89 -3.01
N ALA A 220 9.96 0.98 -3.28
CA ALA A 220 10.47 1.50 -4.55
C ALA A 220 9.98 0.66 -5.75
N VAL A 221 9.98 -0.67 -5.62
CA VAL A 221 9.47 -1.59 -6.66
C VAL A 221 7.97 -1.37 -6.90
N ILE A 222 7.16 -1.22 -5.83
CA ILE A 222 5.72 -0.98 -5.97
C ILE A 222 5.45 0.37 -6.63
N LEU A 223 6.16 1.42 -6.22
CA LEU A 223 6.02 2.74 -6.83
C LEU A 223 6.40 2.72 -8.31
N LEU A 224 7.51 2.07 -8.67
CA LEU A 224 7.94 1.90 -10.05
C LEU A 224 6.89 1.11 -10.87
N LEU A 225 6.36 0.03 -10.32
CA LEU A 225 5.33 -0.78 -10.97
C LEU A 225 4.06 0.04 -11.24
N GLY A 226 3.61 0.84 -10.25
CA GLY A 226 2.47 1.75 -10.41
C GLY A 226 2.70 2.80 -11.49
N MET A 227 3.91 3.36 -11.55
CA MET A 227 4.31 4.29 -12.62
C MET A 227 4.32 3.63 -14.00
N ILE A 228 4.88 2.42 -14.10
CA ILE A 228 4.85 1.65 -15.36
C ILE A 228 3.41 1.42 -15.81
N TYR A 229 2.52 0.93 -14.93
CA TYR A 229 1.12 0.69 -15.29
C TYR A 229 0.39 1.98 -15.70
N GLY A 230 0.65 3.09 -15.00
CA GLY A 230 0.08 4.38 -15.35
C GLY A 230 0.58 4.89 -16.70
N THR A 231 1.90 4.86 -16.92
CA THR A 231 2.52 5.34 -18.17
C THR A 231 2.04 4.54 -19.39
N THR A 232 1.86 3.21 -19.26
CA THR A 232 1.30 2.42 -20.37
C THR A 232 -0.07 2.91 -20.81
N ARG A 233 -0.89 3.43 -19.89
CA ARG A 233 -2.21 3.99 -20.22
C ARG A 233 -2.12 5.38 -20.82
N VAL A 234 -1.09 6.17 -20.45
CA VAL A 234 -0.81 7.47 -21.12
C VAL A 234 -0.42 7.26 -22.57
N LEU A 235 0.51 6.31 -22.84
CA LEU A 235 0.93 5.92 -24.19
C LEU A 235 -0.24 5.50 -25.10
N GLN A 236 -1.31 4.98 -24.51
CA GLN A 236 -2.50 4.53 -25.22
C GLN A 236 -3.59 5.62 -25.34
N GLY A 237 -3.40 6.80 -24.76
CA GLY A 237 -4.41 7.87 -24.70
C GLY A 237 -5.56 7.62 -23.72
N TRP A 238 -5.44 6.63 -22.83
CA TRP A 238 -6.49 6.32 -21.85
C TRP A 238 -6.40 7.13 -20.55
N HIS A 239 -5.26 7.73 -20.23
CA HIS A 239 -5.10 8.56 -19.05
C HIS A 239 -4.12 9.70 -19.32
N PHE A 240 -4.30 10.83 -18.61
CA PHE A 240 -3.25 11.82 -18.40
C PHE A 240 -2.26 11.32 -17.34
N MET A 241 -1.04 11.88 -17.29
CA MET A 241 -0.03 11.46 -16.32
C MET A 241 -0.44 11.80 -14.88
N SER A 242 -1.10 12.94 -14.67
CA SER A 242 -1.64 13.34 -13.36
C SER A 242 -2.57 12.29 -12.76
N HIS A 243 -3.38 11.59 -13.60
CA HIS A 243 -4.27 10.52 -13.14
C HIS A 243 -3.52 9.38 -12.46
N THR A 244 -2.28 9.10 -12.89
CA THR A 244 -1.39 8.11 -12.28
C THR A 244 -0.89 8.57 -10.92
N PHE A 245 -0.44 9.82 -10.81
CA PHE A 245 0.03 10.37 -9.55
C PHE A 245 -1.09 10.44 -8.51
N TRP A 246 -2.27 10.92 -8.89
CA TRP A 246 -3.44 10.95 -8.02
C TRP A 246 -3.85 9.56 -7.54
N ALA A 247 -3.80 8.55 -8.42
CA ALA A 247 -4.05 7.17 -8.03
C ALA A 247 -3.07 6.70 -6.94
N GLY A 248 -1.78 7.00 -7.09
CA GLY A 248 -0.76 6.67 -6.09
C GLY A 248 -1.01 7.36 -4.74
N ILE A 249 -1.36 8.65 -4.74
CA ILE A 249 -1.67 9.44 -3.55
C ILE A 249 -2.90 8.86 -2.82
N VAL A 250 -3.98 8.63 -3.54
CA VAL A 250 -5.24 8.10 -2.97
C VAL A 250 -5.02 6.73 -2.36
N VAL A 251 -4.33 5.83 -3.08
CA VAL A 251 -4.04 4.48 -2.58
C VAL A 251 -3.10 4.51 -1.38
N TRP A 252 -2.06 5.38 -1.39
CA TRP A 252 -1.19 5.55 -0.23
C TRP A 252 -1.96 5.97 1.01
N LEU A 253 -2.77 7.03 0.91
CA LEU A 253 -3.54 7.56 2.04
C LEU A 253 -4.57 6.56 2.56
N SER A 254 -5.27 5.86 1.66
CA SER A 254 -6.22 4.81 2.02
C SER A 254 -5.54 3.65 2.74
N THR A 255 -4.42 3.17 2.22
CA THR A 255 -3.65 2.07 2.81
C THR A 255 -3.03 2.47 4.14
N LEU A 256 -2.50 3.70 4.24
CA LEU A 256 -1.98 4.26 5.51
C LEU A 256 -3.06 4.32 6.58
N LEU A 257 -4.26 4.79 6.23
CA LEU A 257 -5.38 4.83 7.16
C LEU A 257 -5.71 3.44 7.72
N VAL A 258 -5.83 2.44 6.84
CA VAL A 258 -6.07 1.05 7.26
C VAL A 258 -4.91 0.52 8.09
N ALA A 259 -3.65 0.81 7.73
CA ALA A 259 -2.49 0.37 8.48
C ALA A 259 -2.44 0.97 9.90
N LEU A 260 -2.86 2.22 10.06
CA LEU A 260 -2.99 2.86 11.37
C LEU A 260 -4.10 2.24 12.23
N CYS A 261 -5.23 1.88 11.61
CA CYS A 261 -6.34 1.20 12.30
C CYS A 261 -5.95 -0.22 12.75
N PHE A 262 -5.26 -0.98 11.91
CA PHE A 262 -4.93 -2.38 12.18
C PHE A 262 -3.70 -2.56 13.07
N TYR A 263 -2.66 -1.78 12.84
CA TYR A 263 -1.34 -1.98 13.46
C TYR A 263 -0.99 -0.93 14.49
N GLY A 264 -1.63 0.23 14.41
CA GLY A 264 -1.24 1.38 15.20
C GLY A 264 0.11 1.99 14.74
N ARG A 265 0.32 3.24 15.10
CA ARG A 265 1.54 3.98 14.74
C ARG A 265 2.81 3.35 15.28
N SER A 266 2.80 2.88 16.53
CA SER A 266 3.98 2.35 17.22
C SER A 266 4.60 1.16 16.48
N SER A 267 3.77 0.25 15.97
CA SER A 267 4.24 -0.92 15.22
C SER A 267 4.90 -0.54 13.88
N LEU A 268 4.46 0.56 13.26
CA LEU A 268 4.98 1.04 11.98
C LEU A 268 6.23 1.92 12.12
N GLN A 269 6.52 2.43 13.32
CA GLN A 269 7.66 3.32 13.60
C GLN A 269 8.93 2.60 14.04
N GLN A 270 8.86 1.33 14.44
CA GLN A 270 10.01 0.62 15.01
C GLN A 270 11.21 0.67 14.05
N PRO A 271 12.40 1.08 14.53
CA PRO A 271 13.59 1.06 13.71
C PRO A 271 14.05 -0.38 13.45
N ILE A 272 14.39 -0.67 12.19
CA ILE A 272 14.82 -2.00 11.72
C ILE A 272 15.96 -2.60 12.58
N ARG A 273 16.82 -1.75 13.15
CA ARG A 273 17.96 -2.19 14.00
C ARG A 273 17.55 -2.73 15.38
N GLN A 274 16.44 -2.29 15.96
CA GLN A 274 16.02 -2.77 17.31
C GLN A 274 15.37 -4.14 17.25
N ALA A 275 14.67 -4.48 16.18
CA ALA A 275 14.09 -5.81 16.01
C ALA A 275 15.15 -6.91 15.85
N ALA A 276 16.30 -6.62 15.23
CA ALA A 276 17.41 -7.55 15.11
C ALA A 276 18.12 -7.81 16.46
N ALA A 277 18.08 -6.87 17.39
CA ALA A 277 18.66 -7.04 18.73
C ALA A 277 17.76 -7.89 19.66
N VAL A 278 16.43 -7.76 19.53
CA VAL A 278 15.48 -8.53 20.34
C VAL A 278 15.38 -9.99 19.89
N ASN A 279 15.65 -10.29 18.63
CA ASN A 279 15.59 -11.65 18.06
C ASN A 279 16.93 -12.41 18.09
N ARG A 280 17.96 -11.94 18.79
CA ARG A 280 19.17 -12.73 19.03
C ARG A 280 18.91 -13.71 20.17
N PRO A 281 19.04 -15.04 19.95
CA PRO A 281 18.85 -16.05 21.01
C PRO A 281 19.84 -15.91 22.17
N ASP A 282 20.93 -15.17 21.96
CA ASP A 282 22.06 -15.08 22.87
C ASP A 282 21.96 -13.96 23.94
N ALA A 283 20.82 -13.20 23.94
CA ALA A 283 20.63 -12.15 24.96
C ALA A 283 20.23 -12.67 26.35
N PHE A 284 20.16 -14.00 26.54
CA PHE A 284 19.76 -14.62 27.81
C PHE A 284 20.90 -15.23 28.62
N VAL A 285 22.15 -15.11 28.22
CA VAL A 285 23.30 -15.65 28.97
C VAL A 285 24.35 -14.56 29.11
N THR A 286 24.25 -13.75 30.15
CA THR A 286 25.35 -13.25 30.99
C THR A 286 24.77 -12.34 32.07
N GLN A 287 24.15 -12.93 33.10
CA GLN A 287 24.28 -12.34 34.44
C GLN A 287 25.62 -12.83 34.99
N PRO A 288 26.52 -11.94 35.43
CA PRO A 288 27.72 -12.37 36.13
C PRO A 288 27.33 -13.03 37.46
N ALA A 289 27.82 -14.21 37.66
CA ALA A 289 27.62 -15.02 38.89
C ALA A 289 28.29 -14.43 40.14
N ASP A 290 28.72 -13.18 40.14
CA ASP A 290 29.52 -12.56 41.22
C ASP A 290 28.71 -11.84 42.31
N SER A 291 27.36 -11.86 42.27
CA SER A 291 26.56 -11.18 43.30
C SER A 291 26.09 -12.10 44.46
N LEU A 292 26.35 -13.40 44.39
CA LEU A 292 25.95 -14.36 45.46
C LEU A 292 27.04 -14.70 46.46
N ALA A 293 28.28 -14.19 46.29
CA ALA A 293 29.41 -14.48 47.22
C ALA A 293 29.65 -13.40 48.30
N ALA A 294 28.91 -12.29 48.29
CA ALA A 294 29.11 -11.17 49.22
C ALA A 294 28.25 -11.24 50.50
N ASP A 295 27.16 -12.02 50.49
CA ASP A 295 26.22 -12.09 51.64
C ASP A 295 26.51 -13.24 52.65
N ALA A 296 27.51 -14.08 52.37
CA ALA A 296 27.86 -15.20 53.27
C ALA A 296 29.00 -14.90 54.27
N ARG A 297 29.52 -13.66 54.36
CA ARG A 297 30.63 -13.30 55.26
C ARG A 297 30.26 -12.26 56.33
N SER A 298 29.00 -11.95 56.55
CA SER A 298 28.57 -11.03 57.63
C SER A 298 27.70 -11.71 58.72
N ALA A 299 27.68 -13.04 58.80
CA ALA A 299 27.05 -13.77 59.92
C ALA A 299 28.02 -14.82 60.41
N GLY A 300 29.00 -14.39 61.21
CA GLY A 300 29.92 -15.17 61.95
C GLY A 300 30.64 -14.34 63.02
#